data_77b7010b1ba4e8aebadb196c2bc6b70b
#
_entry.id   77b7010b1ba4e8aebadb196c2bc6b70b
#
_cell.length_a   1.000
_cell.length_b   1.000
_cell.length_c   1.000
_cell.angle_alpha   90.00
_cell.angle_beta   90.00
_cell.angle_gamma   90.00
#
_symmetry.space_group_name_H-M   'P 1'
#
loop_
_entity.id
_entity.type
_entity.pdbx_description
1 polymer ?
#
loop_
_entity_poly.entity_id
_entity_poly.type
_entity_poly.pdbx_seq_one_letter_code
_entity_poly.pdbx_strand_id
1 'polypeptide(L)'
;MSNDVQTVKRRGFMRGLYDWVMANAQGRYAWAALFGVSFAESSFFPIAPDVMLIPMVLADRKRAFLLAAWCTLASVLGGMLGYVIGAYLYDTVGQWLISLYGYGERVEEFRAFYAEWGSWVILIKGVSPIPYKLVTIVSGFAGYSFPLFVLLSAITRGARFTLWATLLYLYGEPIRDFIEKRLELMLFIAFATIVFGFVLAAFVL
;
A
#
# COMPACT_ATOMS: atom_id res chain seq x y z
N MET A 1 -46.64 -16.71 22.50
CA MET A 1 -45.34 -17.36 22.20
C MET A 1 -44.87 -16.83 20.85
N SER A 2 -44.18 -15.73 20.84
CA SER A 2 -43.60 -15.12 19.63
C SER A 2 -42.13 -15.48 19.60
N ASN A 3 -41.75 -16.33 18.63
CA ASN A 3 -40.38 -16.71 18.37
C ASN A 3 -39.67 -15.54 17.65
N ASP A 4 -38.94 -14.73 18.38
CA ASP A 4 -37.95 -13.84 17.85
C ASP A 4 -36.73 -14.66 17.36
N VAL A 5 -36.81 -15.13 16.12
CA VAL A 5 -35.64 -15.65 15.42
C VAL A 5 -34.78 -14.45 15.09
N GLN A 6 -33.84 -14.11 15.96
CA GLN A 6 -32.74 -13.19 15.66
C GLN A 6 -31.93 -13.82 14.53
N THR A 7 -32.15 -13.32 13.32
CA THR A 7 -31.28 -13.60 12.18
C THR A 7 -29.90 -13.05 12.50
N VAL A 8 -28.99 -13.91 12.95
CA VAL A 8 -27.55 -13.63 13.07
C VAL A 8 -27.05 -13.41 11.64
N LYS A 9 -27.12 -12.16 11.21
CA LYS A 9 -26.54 -11.72 9.92
C LYS A 9 -25.05 -12.03 10.03
N ARG A 10 -24.57 -13.03 9.27
CA ARG A 10 -23.14 -13.37 9.19
C ARG A 10 -22.37 -12.09 8.86
N ARG A 11 -21.69 -11.54 9.84
CA ARG A 11 -20.83 -10.37 9.67
C ARG A 11 -19.72 -10.79 8.70
N GLY A 12 -19.63 -10.16 7.55
CA GLY A 12 -18.56 -10.45 6.58
C GLY A 12 -17.19 -10.29 7.23
N PHE A 13 -16.21 -11.09 6.84
CA PHE A 13 -14.84 -11.09 7.38
C PHE A 13 -14.27 -9.67 7.54
N MET A 14 -14.47 -8.80 6.54
CA MET A 14 -13.97 -7.42 6.54
C MET A 14 -14.64 -6.54 7.60
N ARG A 15 -15.92 -6.78 7.88
CA ARG A 15 -16.63 -6.04 8.93
C ARG A 15 -16.17 -6.49 10.32
N GLY A 16 -15.89 -7.78 10.48
CA GLY A 16 -15.27 -8.30 11.69
C GLY A 16 -13.88 -7.74 11.94
N LEU A 17 -13.07 -7.61 10.89
CA LEU A 17 -11.74 -7.00 10.95
C LEU A 17 -11.83 -5.52 11.32
N TYR A 18 -12.73 -4.76 10.69
CA TYR A 18 -12.97 -3.36 11.01
C TYR A 18 -13.40 -3.17 12.46
N ASP A 19 -14.40 -3.93 12.91
CA ASP A 19 -14.91 -3.88 14.32
C ASP A 19 -13.79 -4.25 15.31
N TRP A 20 -12.97 -5.25 14.99
CA TRP A 20 -11.82 -5.64 15.80
C TRP A 20 -10.77 -4.55 15.89
N VAL A 21 -10.43 -3.92 14.74
CA VAL A 21 -9.46 -2.80 14.69
C VAL A 21 -10.00 -1.61 15.48
N MET A 22 -11.29 -1.26 15.33
CA MET A 22 -11.91 -0.18 16.10
C MET A 22 -11.88 -0.44 17.61
N ALA A 23 -12.19 -1.67 18.03
CA ALA A 23 -12.17 -2.06 19.45
C ALA A 23 -10.75 -2.02 20.06
N ASN A 24 -9.72 -2.28 19.24
CA ASN A 24 -8.34 -2.36 19.69
C ASN A 24 -7.47 -1.16 19.25
N ALA A 25 -8.06 -0.18 18.52
CA ALA A 25 -7.34 0.92 17.86
C ALA A 25 -6.49 1.80 18.81
N GLN A 26 -6.83 1.83 20.11
CA GLN A 26 -6.10 2.61 21.11
C GLN A 26 -5.02 1.78 21.85
N GLY A 27 -4.98 0.47 21.64
CA GLY A 27 -4.00 -0.41 22.27
C GLY A 27 -2.59 -0.29 21.65
N ARG A 28 -1.56 -0.56 22.48
CA ARG A 28 -0.16 -0.58 22.02
C ARG A 28 0.08 -1.56 20.87
N TYR A 29 -0.68 -2.65 20.81
CA TYR A 29 -0.59 -3.67 19.75
C TYR A 29 -1.12 -3.17 18.40
N ALA A 30 -2.09 -2.24 18.40
CA ALA A 30 -2.59 -1.65 17.16
C ALA A 30 -1.50 -0.84 16.43
N TRP A 31 -0.66 -0.12 17.16
CA TRP A 31 0.47 0.62 16.58
C TRP A 31 1.51 -0.32 15.97
N ALA A 32 1.84 -1.41 16.66
CA ALA A 32 2.76 -2.41 16.14
C ALA A 32 2.17 -3.14 14.92
N ALA A 33 0.88 -3.47 14.95
CA ALA A 33 0.19 -4.10 13.83
C ALA A 33 0.12 -3.16 12.61
N LEU A 34 -0.20 -1.87 12.81
CA LEU A 34 -0.20 -0.87 11.75
C LEU A 34 1.18 -0.72 11.11
N PHE A 35 2.24 -0.71 11.93
CA PHE A 35 3.62 -0.69 11.45
C PHE A 35 3.93 -1.93 10.61
N GLY A 36 3.65 -3.12 11.14
CA GLY A 36 3.90 -4.38 10.47
C GLY A 36 3.17 -4.51 9.13
N VAL A 37 1.89 -4.11 9.09
CA VAL A 37 1.08 -4.11 7.86
C VAL A 37 1.63 -3.11 6.84
N SER A 38 1.96 -1.88 7.26
CA SER A 38 2.51 -0.84 6.37
C SER A 38 3.89 -1.23 5.82
N PHE A 39 4.73 -1.85 6.65
CA PHE A 39 6.03 -2.38 6.24
C PHE A 39 5.88 -3.53 5.24
N ALA A 40 5.04 -4.52 5.56
CA ALA A 40 4.85 -5.70 4.73
C ALA A 40 4.21 -5.36 3.37
N GLU A 41 3.22 -4.43 3.33
CA GLU A 41 2.60 -3.93 2.09
C GLU A 41 3.63 -3.34 1.14
N SER A 42 4.56 -2.59 1.67
CA SER A 42 5.58 -1.91 0.89
C SER A 42 6.70 -2.84 0.42
N SER A 43 6.82 -4.03 1.02
CA SER A 43 7.84 -5.03 0.68
C SER A 43 7.31 -6.12 -0.25
N PHE A 44 6.33 -6.91 0.21
CA PHE A 44 5.87 -8.13 -0.49
C PHE A 44 4.39 -8.46 -0.29
N PHE A 45 3.71 -7.91 0.73
CA PHE A 45 2.37 -8.34 1.11
C PHE A 45 1.26 -7.42 0.53
N PRO A 46 0.10 -7.95 0.07
CA PRO A 46 -0.91 -7.17 -0.65
C PRO A 46 -2.02 -6.56 0.23
N ILE A 47 -1.78 -6.31 1.51
CA ILE A 47 -2.79 -5.69 2.39
C ILE A 47 -2.48 -4.20 2.56
N ALA A 48 -3.42 -3.34 2.14
CA ALA A 48 -3.29 -1.90 2.29
C ALA A 48 -3.36 -1.49 3.77
N PRO A 49 -2.42 -0.68 4.29
CA PRO A 49 -2.43 -0.18 5.66
C PRO A 49 -3.63 0.73 5.93
N ASP A 50 -4.26 1.26 4.89
CA ASP A 50 -5.44 2.12 4.97
C ASP A 50 -6.60 1.44 5.73
N VAL A 51 -6.72 0.10 5.65
CA VAL A 51 -7.72 -0.70 6.37
C VAL A 51 -7.60 -0.56 7.89
N MET A 52 -6.37 -0.34 8.39
CA MET A 52 -6.12 -0.11 9.82
C MET A 52 -5.97 1.38 10.15
N LEU A 53 -5.34 2.15 9.28
CA LEU A 53 -5.10 3.58 9.49
C LEU A 53 -6.41 4.35 9.65
N ILE A 54 -7.39 4.12 8.75
CA ILE A 54 -8.67 4.84 8.76
C ILE A 54 -9.41 4.67 10.08
N PRO A 55 -9.73 3.43 10.55
CA PRO A 55 -10.42 3.26 11.82
C PRO A 55 -9.60 3.76 13.02
N MET A 56 -8.28 3.65 13.01
CA MET A 56 -7.44 4.19 14.10
C MET A 56 -7.50 5.71 14.18
N VAL A 57 -7.46 6.41 13.06
CA VAL A 57 -7.63 7.87 13.01
C VAL A 57 -9.04 8.28 13.44
N LEU A 58 -10.07 7.55 13.02
CA LEU A 58 -11.46 7.81 13.42
C LEU A 58 -11.69 7.59 14.92
N ALA A 59 -10.96 6.64 15.53
CA ALA A 59 -11.03 6.38 16.96
C ALA A 59 -10.33 7.47 17.82
N ASP A 60 -9.23 8.07 17.30
CA ASP A 60 -8.53 9.18 17.95
C ASP A 60 -7.94 10.14 16.90
N ARG A 61 -8.72 11.14 16.51
CA ARG A 61 -8.33 12.14 15.49
C ARG A 61 -7.12 12.98 15.89
N LYS A 62 -6.90 13.17 17.19
CA LYS A 62 -5.74 13.96 17.67
C LYS A 62 -4.41 13.31 17.27
N ARG A 63 -4.40 12.00 17.07
CA ARG A 63 -3.24 11.23 16.65
C ARG A 63 -3.13 10.99 15.15
N ALA A 64 -4.01 11.58 14.33
CA ALA A 64 -4.05 11.36 12.88
C ALA A 64 -2.69 11.55 12.19
N PHE A 65 -2.03 12.68 12.45
CA PHE A 65 -0.71 12.98 11.85
C PHE A 65 0.41 12.09 12.39
N LEU A 66 0.34 11.70 13.66
CA LEU A 66 1.30 10.77 14.25
C LEU A 66 1.16 9.36 13.64
N LEU A 67 -0.07 8.90 13.43
CA LEU A 67 -0.36 7.65 12.72
C LEU A 67 0.12 7.68 11.27
N ALA A 68 -0.09 8.81 10.57
CA ALA A 68 0.41 9.01 9.20
C ALA A 68 1.95 8.97 9.15
N ALA A 69 2.63 9.63 10.08
CA ALA A 69 4.09 9.59 10.18
C ALA A 69 4.59 8.17 10.46
N TRP A 70 3.91 7.42 11.33
CA TRP A 70 4.23 6.04 11.67
C TRP A 70 4.08 5.10 10.46
N CYS A 71 2.97 5.25 9.70
CA CYS A 71 2.77 4.54 8.44
C CYS A 71 3.83 4.89 7.40
N THR A 72 4.19 6.18 7.30
CA THR A 72 5.22 6.63 6.36
C THR A 72 6.56 5.98 6.68
N LEU A 73 6.99 6.03 7.94
CA LEU A 73 8.24 5.41 8.39
C LEU A 73 8.25 3.91 8.08
N ALA A 74 7.21 3.19 8.48
CA ALA A 74 7.08 1.76 8.23
C ALA A 74 7.08 1.43 6.73
N SER A 75 6.37 2.22 5.93
CA SER A 75 6.29 2.05 4.48
C SER A 75 7.63 2.30 3.78
N VAL A 76 8.38 3.32 4.21
CA VAL A 76 9.72 3.60 3.65
C VAL A 76 10.68 2.47 4.00
N LEU A 77 10.70 2.01 5.26
CA LEU A 77 11.53 0.87 5.67
C LEU A 77 11.16 -0.42 4.92
N GLY A 78 9.86 -0.68 4.73
CA GLY A 78 9.40 -1.79 3.90
C GLY A 78 9.80 -1.63 2.43
N GLY A 79 9.75 -0.40 1.90
CA GLY A 79 10.21 -0.08 0.56
C GLY A 79 11.71 -0.31 0.37
N MET A 80 12.53 0.01 1.39
CA MET A 80 13.97 -0.31 1.39
C MET A 80 14.21 -1.82 1.30
N LEU A 81 13.44 -2.62 2.04
CA LEU A 81 13.49 -4.08 1.92
C LEU A 81 13.07 -4.55 0.52
N GLY A 82 11.98 -4.00 -0.04
CA GLY A 82 11.55 -4.29 -1.41
C GLY A 82 12.61 -3.95 -2.45
N TYR A 83 13.31 -2.83 -2.27
CA TYR A 83 14.44 -2.44 -3.11
C TYR A 83 15.58 -3.47 -3.04
N VAL A 84 15.97 -3.89 -1.83
CA VAL A 84 17.02 -4.92 -1.62
C VAL A 84 16.61 -6.24 -2.27
N ILE A 85 15.35 -6.66 -2.13
CA ILE A 85 14.82 -7.85 -2.82
C ILE A 85 14.97 -7.71 -4.34
N GLY A 86 14.63 -6.55 -4.91
CA GLY A 86 14.77 -6.29 -6.36
C GLY A 86 16.21 -6.34 -6.84
N ALA A 87 17.14 -5.72 -6.09
CA ALA A 87 18.56 -5.75 -6.39
C ALA A 87 19.11 -7.18 -6.33
N TYR A 88 18.77 -7.93 -5.28
CA TYR A 88 19.17 -9.33 -5.14
C TYR A 88 18.60 -10.23 -6.25
N LEU A 89 17.35 -10.01 -6.66
CA LEU A 89 16.75 -10.74 -7.78
C LEU A 89 17.50 -10.47 -9.09
N TYR A 90 17.97 -9.24 -9.32
CA TYR A 90 18.81 -8.94 -10.49
C TYR A 90 20.12 -9.73 -10.46
N ASP A 91 20.83 -9.70 -9.34
CA ASP A 91 22.16 -10.32 -9.21
C ASP A 91 22.12 -11.86 -9.26
N THR A 92 20.99 -12.47 -8.93
CA THR A 92 20.83 -13.93 -8.89
C THR A 92 20.08 -14.46 -10.11
N VAL A 93 18.76 -14.41 -10.05
CA VAL A 93 17.87 -14.97 -11.07
C VAL A 93 17.87 -14.12 -12.35
N GLY A 94 17.98 -12.79 -12.21
CA GLY A 94 17.95 -11.86 -13.33
C GLY A 94 19.09 -12.09 -14.30
N GLN A 95 20.34 -12.10 -13.81
CA GLN A 95 21.51 -12.32 -14.65
C GLN A 95 21.49 -13.71 -15.33
N TRP A 96 21.05 -14.74 -14.60
CA TRP A 96 20.92 -16.08 -15.18
C TRP A 96 19.89 -16.12 -16.32
N LEU A 97 18.70 -15.53 -16.15
CA LEU A 97 17.67 -15.45 -17.19
C LEU A 97 18.15 -14.62 -18.38
N ILE A 98 18.82 -13.48 -18.12
CA ILE A 98 19.38 -12.59 -19.17
C ILE A 98 20.37 -13.37 -20.02
N SER A 99 21.26 -14.15 -19.41
CA SER A 99 22.25 -14.96 -20.12
C SER A 99 21.61 -16.10 -20.93
N LEU A 100 20.54 -16.70 -20.40
CA LEU A 100 19.86 -17.82 -21.06
C LEU A 100 19.06 -17.39 -22.29
N TYR A 101 18.39 -16.23 -22.21
CA TYR A 101 17.49 -15.73 -23.27
C TYR A 101 18.10 -14.63 -24.15
N GLY A 102 19.33 -14.18 -23.86
CA GLY A 102 20.01 -13.14 -24.63
C GLY A 102 19.41 -11.74 -24.51
N TYR A 103 18.67 -11.44 -23.42
CA TYR A 103 17.99 -10.15 -23.20
C TYR A 103 18.91 -9.06 -22.60
N GLY A 104 20.23 -9.23 -22.61
CA GLY A 104 21.17 -8.28 -22.01
C GLY A 104 20.97 -6.84 -22.46
N GLU A 105 20.89 -6.61 -23.78
CA GLU A 105 20.68 -5.27 -24.34
C GLU A 105 19.38 -4.62 -23.87
N ARG A 106 18.27 -5.36 -23.86
CA ARG A 106 16.95 -4.86 -23.41
C ARG A 106 16.92 -4.50 -21.92
N VAL A 107 17.66 -5.25 -21.11
CA VAL A 107 17.76 -4.96 -19.67
C VAL A 107 18.61 -3.71 -19.44
N GLU A 108 19.69 -3.52 -20.17
CA GLU A 108 20.51 -2.30 -20.09
C GLU A 108 19.73 -1.08 -20.60
N GLU A 109 18.97 -1.19 -21.68
CA GLU A 109 18.05 -0.13 -22.14
C GLU A 109 17.01 0.22 -21.06
N PHE A 110 16.42 -0.79 -20.43
CA PHE A 110 15.47 -0.57 -19.34
C PHE A 110 16.11 0.12 -18.13
N ARG A 111 17.33 -0.28 -17.75
CA ARG A 111 18.08 0.35 -16.65
C ARG A 111 18.44 1.79 -16.97
N ALA A 112 18.88 2.07 -18.20
CA ALA A 112 19.15 3.43 -18.67
C ALA A 112 17.88 4.29 -18.64
N PHE A 113 16.76 3.78 -19.14
CA PHE A 113 15.46 4.44 -19.06
C PHE A 113 15.06 4.71 -17.60
N TYR A 114 15.22 3.74 -16.71
CA TYR A 114 14.83 3.89 -15.31
C TYR A 114 15.78 4.84 -14.56
N ALA A 115 17.05 4.92 -14.94
CA ALA A 115 18.00 5.89 -14.38
C ALA A 115 17.57 7.33 -14.69
N GLU A 116 17.05 7.58 -15.89
CA GLU A 116 16.58 8.90 -16.33
C GLU A 116 15.18 9.22 -15.76
N TRP A 117 14.23 8.29 -15.89
CA TRP A 117 12.80 8.52 -15.60
C TRP A 117 12.32 7.98 -14.26
N GLY A 118 13.15 7.23 -13.54
CA GLY A 118 12.77 6.56 -12.29
C GLY A 118 12.24 7.51 -11.21
N SER A 119 12.75 8.75 -11.13
CA SER A 119 12.21 9.78 -10.24
C SER A 119 10.74 10.06 -10.54
N TRP A 120 10.37 10.22 -11.80
CA TRP A 120 9.00 10.44 -12.23
C TRP A 120 8.12 9.21 -11.99
N VAL A 121 8.66 8.02 -12.23
CA VAL A 121 7.94 6.77 -11.95
C VAL A 121 7.57 6.69 -10.47
N ILE A 122 8.50 7.02 -9.56
CA ILE A 122 8.25 7.00 -8.11
C ILE A 122 7.23 8.09 -7.70
N LEU A 123 7.35 9.31 -8.25
CA LEU A 123 6.46 10.42 -7.93
C LEU A 123 5.03 10.20 -8.46
N ILE A 124 4.88 9.83 -9.73
CA ILE A 124 3.58 9.58 -10.36
C ILE A 124 2.87 8.41 -9.66
N LYS A 125 3.64 7.43 -9.21
CA LYS A 125 3.14 6.32 -8.43
C LYS A 125 2.42 6.78 -7.14
N GLY A 126 2.83 7.88 -6.52
CA GLY A 126 2.15 8.43 -5.34
C GLY A 126 0.65 8.66 -5.56
N VAL A 127 0.23 8.95 -6.80
CA VAL A 127 -1.15 9.23 -7.21
C VAL A 127 -1.80 8.03 -7.93
N SER A 128 -0.99 7.12 -8.49
CA SER A 128 -1.43 5.99 -9.31
C SER A 128 -1.94 4.79 -8.46
N PRO A 129 -2.89 3.97 -8.95
CA PRO A 129 -3.36 2.75 -8.28
C PRO A 129 -2.37 1.58 -8.34
N ILE A 130 -1.22 1.73 -9.02
CA ILE A 130 -0.20 0.66 -9.13
C ILE A 130 0.31 0.28 -7.71
N PRO A 131 0.47 -0.98 -7.32
CA PRO A 131 1.01 -1.39 -6.02
C PRO A 131 2.43 -0.88 -5.77
N TYR A 132 2.67 -0.21 -4.62
CA TYR A 132 3.97 0.42 -4.33
C TYR A 132 5.13 -0.58 -4.30
N LYS A 133 4.91 -1.79 -3.84
CA LYS A 133 5.91 -2.88 -3.86
C LYS A 133 6.49 -3.18 -5.25
N LEU A 134 5.72 -2.98 -6.33
CA LEU A 134 6.26 -3.15 -7.68
C LEU A 134 7.32 -2.10 -7.98
N VAL A 135 7.07 -0.85 -7.60
CA VAL A 135 8.05 0.23 -7.79
C VAL A 135 9.29 0.00 -6.93
N THR A 136 9.14 -0.49 -5.69
CA THR A 136 10.29 -0.75 -4.82
C THR A 136 11.20 -1.84 -5.39
N ILE A 137 10.61 -2.96 -5.81
CA ILE A 137 11.34 -4.09 -6.39
C ILE A 137 11.97 -3.69 -7.75
N VAL A 138 11.22 -3.02 -8.61
CA VAL A 138 11.70 -2.56 -9.92
C VAL A 138 12.84 -1.55 -9.79
N SER A 139 12.75 -0.62 -8.81
CA SER A 139 13.83 0.34 -8.54
C SER A 139 15.12 -0.35 -8.13
N GLY A 140 15.02 -1.40 -7.28
CA GLY A 140 16.17 -2.22 -6.90
C GLY A 140 16.74 -3.00 -8.07
N PHE A 141 15.88 -3.67 -8.85
CA PHE A 141 16.27 -4.43 -10.04
C PHE A 141 16.97 -3.54 -11.09
N ALA A 142 16.46 -2.33 -11.30
CA ALA A 142 17.05 -1.36 -12.21
C ALA A 142 18.36 -0.73 -11.69
N GLY A 143 18.74 -0.95 -10.42
CA GLY A 143 19.92 -0.32 -9.81
C GLY A 143 19.77 1.20 -9.64
N TYR A 144 18.54 1.69 -9.43
CA TYR A 144 18.28 3.11 -9.22
C TYR A 144 18.95 3.63 -7.95
N SER A 145 19.32 4.92 -7.92
CA SER A 145 20.01 5.52 -6.74
C SER A 145 19.22 5.30 -5.45
N PHE A 146 19.76 4.50 -4.52
CA PHE A 146 19.11 4.15 -3.25
C PHE A 146 18.76 5.37 -2.38
N PRO A 147 19.66 6.37 -2.17
CA PRO A 147 19.30 7.56 -1.39
C PRO A 147 18.16 8.35 -2.02
N LEU A 148 18.16 8.49 -3.35
CA LEU A 148 17.11 9.20 -4.07
C LEU A 148 15.79 8.42 -4.03
N PHE A 149 15.81 7.10 -4.16
CA PHE A 149 14.66 6.23 -3.96
C PHE A 149 14.04 6.42 -2.57
N VAL A 150 14.86 6.42 -1.50
CA VAL A 150 14.38 6.59 -0.11
C VAL A 150 13.74 7.98 0.06
N LEU A 151 14.38 9.03 -0.45
CA LEU A 151 13.87 10.40 -0.37
C LEU A 151 12.52 10.54 -1.09
N LEU A 152 12.43 10.10 -2.34
CA LEU A 152 11.20 10.17 -3.14
C LEU A 152 10.09 9.31 -2.56
N SER A 153 10.43 8.15 -2.01
CA SER A 153 9.51 7.28 -1.28
C SER A 153 8.97 7.97 -0.03
N ALA A 154 9.82 8.63 0.76
CA ALA A 154 9.38 9.38 1.93
C ALA A 154 8.43 10.53 1.56
N ILE A 155 8.71 11.24 0.49
CA ILE A 155 7.85 12.32 -0.02
C ILE A 155 6.50 11.78 -0.47
N THR A 156 6.47 10.77 -1.33
CA THR A 156 5.23 10.25 -1.92
C THR A 156 4.35 9.53 -0.89
N ARG A 157 4.95 8.69 -0.04
CA ARG A 157 4.22 7.99 1.03
C ARG A 157 3.78 8.95 2.13
N GLY A 158 4.66 9.90 2.50
CA GLY A 158 4.33 10.97 3.44
C GLY A 158 3.17 11.82 2.97
N ALA A 159 3.20 12.29 1.72
CA ALA A 159 2.12 13.05 1.12
C ALA A 159 0.79 12.26 1.11
N ARG A 160 0.83 10.98 0.72
CA ARG A 160 -0.37 10.11 0.71
C ARG A 160 -0.97 9.95 2.10
N PHE A 161 -0.18 9.53 3.09
CA PHE A 161 -0.70 9.28 4.44
C PHE A 161 -1.11 10.56 5.14
N THR A 162 -0.40 11.68 4.91
CA THR A 162 -0.78 12.99 5.43
C THR A 162 -2.08 13.48 4.80
N LEU A 163 -2.29 13.25 3.51
CA LEU A 163 -3.56 13.56 2.84
C LEU A 163 -4.72 12.81 3.51
N TRP A 164 -4.59 11.49 3.72
CA TRP A 164 -5.60 10.68 4.43
C TRP A 164 -5.83 11.19 5.85
N ALA A 165 -4.75 11.46 6.60
CA ALA A 165 -4.85 11.98 7.96
C ALA A 165 -5.57 13.33 8.00
N THR A 166 -5.28 14.22 7.06
CA THR A 166 -5.94 15.54 6.96
C THR A 166 -7.43 15.40 6.63
N LEU A 167 -7.78 14.58 5.64
CA LEU A 167 -9.17 14.35 5.28
C LEU A 167 -9.96 13.74 6.45
N LEU A 168 -9.41 12.75 7.14
CA LEU A 168 -10.05 12.11 8.28
C LEU A 168 -10.09 13.00 9.51
N TYR A 169 -9.09 13.87 9.70
CA TYR A 169 -9.08 14.87 10.76
C TYR A 169 -10.19 15.89 10.58
N LEU A 170 -10.35 16.40 9.35
CA LEU A 170 -11.34 17.44 9.04
C LEU A 170 -12.77 16.87 8.91
N TYR A 171 -12.92 15.76 8.23
CA TYR A 171 -14.21 15.18 7.83
C TYR A 171 -14.49 13.80 8.43
N GLY A 172 -13.89 13.48 9.56
CA GLY A 172 -13.93 12.12 10.12
C GLY A 172 -15.34 11.58 10.40
N GLU A 173 -16.31 12.40 10.88
CA GLU A 173 -17.67 11.93 11.14
C GLU A 173 -18.44 11.59 9.86
N PRO A 174 -18.54 12.49 8.87
CA PRO A 174 -19.17 12.15 7.59
C PRO A 174 -18.53 10.95 6.90
N ILE A 175 -17.19 10.84 6.96
CA ILE A 175 -16.45 9.72 6.36
C ILE A 175 -16.75 8.42 7.12
N ARG A 176 -16.78 8.45 8.45
CA ARG A 176 -17.13 7.29 9.28
C ARG A 176 -18.52 6.77 8.92
N ASP A 177 -19.51 7.64 8.89
CA ASP A 177 -20.88 7.30 8.55
C ASP A 177 -21.00 6.73 7.14
N PHE A 178 -20.25 7.28 6.18
CA PHE A 178 -20.20 6.79 4.81
C PHE A 178 -19.58 5.40 4.72
N ILE A 179 -18.45 5.17 5.41
CA ILE A 179 -17.77 3.86 5.45
C ILE A 179 -18.68 2.82 6.11
N GLU A 180 -19.28 3.14 7.27
CA GLU A 180 -20.13 2.21 7.99
C GLU A 180 -21.38 1.81 7.18
N LYS A 181 -21.93 2.75 6.41
CA LYS A 181 -23.11 2.50 5.55
C LYS A 181 -22.80 1.81 4.24
N ARG A 182 -21.60 2.01 3.68
CA ARG A 182 -21.24 1.59 2.31
C ARG A 182 -19.94 0.79 2.20
N LEU A 183 -19.50 0.17 3.30
CA LEU A 183 -18.25 -0.60 3.34
C LEU A 183 -18.20 -1.66 2.22
N GLU A 184 -19.30 -2.42 2.02
CA GLU A 184 -19.38 -3.46 1.01
C GLU A 184 -19.26 -2.91 -0.42
N LEU A 185 -19.87 -1.74 -0.68
CA LEU A 185 -19.78 -1.06 -1.97
C LEU A 185 -18.36 -0.57 -2.25
N MET A 186 -17.70 0.02 -1.25
CA MET A 186 -16.32 0.50 -1.39
C MET A 186 -15.34 -0.63 -1.67
N LEU A 187 -15.51 -1.77 -0.98
CA LEU A 187 -14.71 -2.97 -1.23
C LEU A 187 -14.96 -3.55 -2.62
N PHE A 188 -16.21 -3.56 -3.08
CA PHE A 188 -16.55 -3.99 -4.44
C PHE A 188 -15.91 -3.09 -5.50
N ILE A 189 -15.98 -1.76 -5.33
CA ILE A 189 -15.34 -0.79 -6.24
C ILE A 189 -13.83 -0.98 -6.25
N ALA A 190 -13.18 -1.13 -5.08
CA ALA A 190 -11.75 -1.36 -4.98
C ALA A 190 -11.34 -2.66 -5.69
N PHE A 191 -12.09 -3.75 -5.47
CA PHE A 191 -11.85 -5.03 -6.14
C PHE A 191 -12.06 -4.92 -7.67
N ALA A 192 -13.15 -4.30 -8.10
CA ALA A 192 -13.43 -4.08 -9.53
C ALA A 192 -12.34 -3.24 -10.20
N THR A 193 -11.81 -2.21 -9.52
CA THR A 193 -10.72 -1.38 -10.05
C THR A 193 -9.43 -2.20 -10.22
N ILE A 194 -9.11 -3.08 -9.26
CA ILE A 194 -7.94 -3.96 -9.34
C ILE A 194 -8.11 -4.95 -10.51
N VAL A 195 -9.26 -5.61 -10.61
CA VAL A 195 -9.55 -6.56 -11.71
C VAL A 195 -9.50 -5.85 -13.06
N PHE A 196 -10.14 -4.69 -13.18
CA PHE A 196 -10.10 -3.88 -14.40
C PHE A 196 -8.68 -3.46 -14.79
N GLY A 197 -7.86 -3.05 -13.82
CA GLY A 197 -6.45 -2.73 -14.05
C GLY A 197 -5.63 -3.92 -14.55
N PHE A 198 -5.87 -5.13 -14.01
CA PHE A 198 -5.23 -6.36 -14.48
C PHE A 198 -5.69 -6.74 -15.90
N VAL A 199 -6.99 -6.65 -16.18
CA VAL A 199 -7.54 -6.93 -17.52
C VAL A 199 -6.97 -5.94 -18.54
N LEU A 200 -6.94 -4.65 -18.22
CA LEU A 200 -6.36 -3.63 -19.10
C LEU A 200 -4.87 -3.88 -19.38
N ALA A 201 -4.10 -4.25 -18.37
CA ALA A 201 -2.69 -4.59 -18.51
C ALA A 201 -2.49 -5.83 -19.41
N ALA A 202 -3.36 -6.84 -19.30
CA ALA A 202 -3.31 -8.04 -20.13
C ALA A 202 -3.73 -7.81 -21.59
N PHE A 203 -4.48 -6.72 -21.88
CA PHE A 203 -4.83 -6.34 -23.27
C PHE A 203 -3.83 -5.40 -23.94
N VAL A 204 -2.97 -4.71 -23.16
CA VAL A 204 -2.00 -3.74 -23.66
C VAL A 204 -0.60 -4.35 -23.81
N LEU A 205 -0.33 -5.48 -23.15
CA LEU A 205 0.88 -6.30 -23.25
C LEU A 205 0.68 -7.47 -24.22
#